data_01d7e023c2c25772ddf0bca1d086cf4c
#
_entry.id   01d7e023c2c25772ddf0bca1d086cf4c
#
_cell.length_a   1.000
_cell.length_b   1.000
_cell.length_c   1.000
_cell.angle_alpha   90.00
_cell.angle_beta   90.00
_cell.angle_gamma   90.00
#
_symmetry.space_group_name_H-M   'P 1'
#
loop_
_entity.id
_entity.type
_entity.pdbx_description
1 polymer ?
#
loop_
_entity_poly.entity_id
_entity_poly.type
_entity_poly.pdbx_seq_one_letter_code
_entity_poly.pdbx_strand_id
1 'polypeptide(L)'
;MLNQAHVYTALPVEDIDRARAFYEQKLGLTPAQENPGGLMYRLEGGGEFLLYPSGNRPGGHTQANINVRDVAELVDQLRSRGVVFEEYDWPGLKTVDGIATTGPHTSAWFKDSEGNLIGLMQTG
;
A
#
# COMPACT_ATOMS: atom_id res chain seq x y z
N MET A 1 -11.25 -25.92 7.85
CA MET A 1 -10.90 -25.77 6.43
C MET A 1 -10.18 -24.45 6.23
N LEU A 2 -10.83 -23.43 5.68
CA LEU A 2 -10.11 -22.18 5.36
C LEU A 2 -9.71 -21.35 6.59
N ASN A 3 -10.34 -21.55 7.71
CA ASN A 3 -10.01 -20.79 8.93
C ASN A 3 -8.60 -21.06 9.46
N GLN A 4 -7.94 -22.11 8.98
CA GLN A 4 -6.54 -22.41 9.34
C GLN A 4 -5.55 -21.96 8.27
N ALA A 5 -6.05 -21.41 7.17
CA ALA A 5 -5.22 -20.96 6.07
C ALA A 5 -4.64 -19.56 6.34
N HIS A 6 -3.63 -19.23 5.59
CA HIS A 6 -3.00 -17.90 5.63
C HIS A 6 -3.41 -17.13 4.38
N VAL A 7 -3.80 -15.87 4.57
CA VAL A 7 -4.19 -15.00 3.47
C VAL A 7 -3.10 -13.96 3.25
N TYR A 8 -2.75 -13.72 2.00
CA TYR A 8 -1.89 -12.61 1.65
C TYR A 8 -2.44 -11.89 0.44
N THR A 9 -2.07 -10.62 0.29
CA THR A 9 -2.50 -9.77 -0.81
C THR A 9 -1.59 -9.99 -2.01
N ALA A 10 -2.17 -10.04 -3.20
CA ALA A 10 -1.41 -10.12 -4.45
C ALA A 10 -1.67 -8.86 -5.26
N LEU A 11 -0.59 -8.15 -5.60
CA LEU A 11 -0.64 -6.87 -6.32
C LEU A 11 -0.04 -7.05 -7.71
N PRO A 12 -0.79 -6.79 -8.78
CA PRO A 12 -0.25 -6.90 -10.13
C PRO A 12 0.75 -5.78 -10.42
N VAL A 13 1.83 -6.10 -11.09
CA VAL A 13 2.82 -5.11 -11.52
C VAL A 13 3.15 -5.33 -12.99
N GLU A 14 3.25 -4.25 -13.74
CA GLU A 14 3.62 -4.30 -15.13
C GLU A 14 5.14 -4.49 -15.29
N ASP A 15 5.91 -3.77 -14.48
CA ASP A 15 7.38 -3.80 -14.50
C ASP A 15 7.89 -4.15 -13.11
N ILE A 16 8.32 -5.40 -12.93
CA ILE A 16 8.73 -5.90 -11.62
C ILE A 16 9.98 -5.18 -11.08
N ASP A 17 10.89 -4.77 -11.95
CA ASP A 17 12.09 -4.06 -11.52
C ASP A 17 11.75 -2.65 -11.04
N ARG A 18 10.86 -1.96 -11.74
CA ARG A 18 10.38 -0.65 -11.34
C ARG A 18 9.63 -0.73 -10.01
N ALA A 19 8.78 -1.75 -9.86
CA ALA A 19 8.04 -1.96 -8.62
C ALA A 19 8.98 -2.23 -7.46
N ARG A 20 9.97 -3.11 -7.65
CA ARG A 20 10.98 -3.37 -6.61
C ARG A 20 11.66 -2.08 -6.17
N ALA A 21 12.07 -1.25 -7.12
CA ALA A 21 12.75 0.00 -6.80
C ALA A 21 11.84 0.95 -6.00
N PHE A 22 10.56 1.04 -6.35
CA PHE A 22 9.61 1.85 -5.62
C PHE A 22 9.46 1.38 -4.17
N TYR A 23 9.22 0.09 -3.97
CA TYR A 23 9.00 -0.44 -2.63
C TYR A 23 10.25 -0.32 -1.77
N GLU A 24 11.42 -0.52 -2.36
CA GLU A 24 12.68 -0.40 -1.62
C GLU A 24 13.04 1.05 -1.30
N GLN A 25 13.04 1.91 -2.31
CA GLN A 25 13.53 3.28 -2.16
C GLN A 25 12.54 4.21 -1.47
N LYS A 26 11.25 4.01 -1.72
CA LYS A 26 10.21 4.91 -1.19
C LYS A 26 9.53 4.35 0.04
N LEU A 27 9.30 3.06 0.11
CA LEU A 27 8.60 2.45 1.24
C LEU A 27 9.53 1.75 2.22
N GLY A 28 10.81 1.59 1.88
CA GLY A 28 11.79 0.98 2.76
C GLY A 28 11.60 -0.53 2.92
N LEU A 29 11.02 -1.20 1.92
CA LEU A 29 10.73 -2.62 2.00
C LEU A 29 11.58 -3.40 1.00
N THR A 30 12.20 -4.48 1.47
CA THR A 30 12.94 -5.41 0.62
C THR A 30 12.21 -6.75 0.60
N PRO A 31 12.22 -7.47 -0.54
CA PRO A 31 11.54 -8.76 -0.61
C PRO A 31 12.12 -9.76 0.38
N ALA A 32 11.26 -10.49 1.08
CA ALA A 32 11.67 -11.59 1.90
C ALA A 32 12.01 -12.82 1.07
N GLN A 33 11.44 -12.91 -0.13
CA GLN A 33 11.62 -14.07 -0.99
C GLN A 33 11.40 -13.66 -2.45
N GLU A 34 12.21 -14.20 -3.35
CA GLU A 34 12.07 -14.03 -4.79
C GLU A 34 11.88 -15.39 -5.42
N ASN A 35 10.97 -15.46 -6.40
CA ASN A 35 10.74 -16.66 -7.17
C ASN A 35 10.19 -16.28 -8.54
N PRO A 36 10.03 -17.23 -9.47
CA PRO A 36 9.50 -16.89 -10.78
C PRO A 36 8.10 -16.28 -10.76
N GLY A 37 7.32 -16.52 -9.69
CA GLY A 37 5.99 -15.96 -9.56
C GLY A 37 5.96 -14.53 -9.05
N GLY A 38 7.08 -13.98 -8.59
CA GLY A 38 7.13 -12.60 -8.14
C GLY A 38 7.97 -12.38 -6.89
N LEU A 39 7.71 -11.26 -6.21
CA LEU A 39 8.42 -10.83 -5.02
C LEU A 39 7.48 -10.89 -3.82
N MET A 40 7.85 -11.67 -2.81
CA MET A 40 7.07 -11.78 -1.59
C MET A 40 7.67 -10.87 -0.51
N TYR A 41 6.82 -10.03 0.08
CA TYR A 41 7.21 -9.11 1.14
C TYR A 41 6.55 -9.51 2.45
N ARG A 42 7.30 -9.44 3.54
CA ARG A 42 6.80 -9.68 4.89
C ARG A 42 7.03 -8.46 5.74
N LEU A 43 6.00 -8.06 6.49
CA LEU A 43 6.09 -6.92 7.38
C LEU A 43 6.30 -7.41 8.82
N GLU A 44 7.12 -6.69 9.58
CA GLU A 44 7.42 -7.07 10.97
C GLU A 44 6.17 -7.10 11.83
N GLY A 45 5.22 -6.20 11.58
CA GLY A 45 3.96 -6.16 12.31
C GLY A 45 2.98 -7.25 11.94
N GLY A 46 3.35 -8.11 10.98
CA GLY A 46 2.50 -9.16 10.45
C GLY A 46 1.97 -8.81 9.07
N GLY A 47 1.54 -9.81 8.36
CA GLY A 47 1.04 -9.65 7.01
C GLY A 47 2.10 -9.82 5.94
N GLU A 48 1.63 -10.21 4.78
CA GLU A 48 2.47 -10.45 3.61
C GLU A 48 1.75 -9.95 2.38
N PHE A 49 2.52 -9.58 1.36
CA PHE A 49 1.95 -9.33 0.04
C PHE A 49 2.93 -9.77 -1.04
N LEU A 50 2.35 -10.09 -2.19
CA LEU A 50 3.10 -10.55 -3.35
C LEU A 50 2.99 -9.51 -4.46
N LEU A 51 4.11 -9.10 -5.02
CA LEU A 51 4.12 -8.37 -6.29
C LEU A 51 4.33 -9.38 -7.39
N TYR A 52 3.38 -9.50 -8.32
CA TYR A 52 3.49 -10.49 -9.39
C TYR A 52 3.39 -9.82 -10.77
N PRO A 53 4.18 -10.27 -11.73
CA PRO A 53 4.12 -9.70 -13.09
C PRO A 53 2.77 -9.95 -13.73
N SER A 54 2.16 -8.91 -14.27
CA SER A 54 0.87 -9.02 -14.94
C SER A 54 0.74 -7.96 -16.02
N GLY A 55 0.12 -8.32 -17.12
CA GLY A 55 -0.24 -7.36 -18.14
C GLY A 55 -1.54 -6.60 -17.85
N ASN A 56 -2.24 -6.98 -16.78
CA ASN A 56 -3.49 -6.34 -16.41
C ASN A 56 -3.23 -5.16 -15.49
N ARG A 57 -3.93 -4.05 -15.73
CA ARG A 57 -3.84 -2.88 -14.86
C ARG A 57 -4.71 -3.07 -13.63
N PRO A 58 -4.29 -2.54 -12.47
CA PRO A 58 -5.14 -2.57 -11.29
C PRO A 58 -6.40 -1.73 -11.49
N GLY A 59 -7.47 -2.12 -10.81
CA GLY A 59 -8.70 -1.35 -10.77
C GLY A 59 -8.55 -0.10 -9.93
N GLY A 60 -9.62 0.67 -9.83
CA GLY A 60 -9.61 1.96 -9.14
C GLY A 60 -9.93 1.90 -7.66
N HIS A 61 -9.88 0.73 -7.03
CA HIS A 61 -10.18 0.58 -5.60
C HIS A 61 -8.94 0.23 -4.80
N THR A 62 -9.02 0.48 -3.50
CA THR A 62 -7.95 0.11 -2.58
C THR A 62 -7.69 -1.39 -2.66
N GLN A 63 -6.45 -1.75 -2.95
CA GLN A 63 -6.04 -3.13 -3.10
C GLN A 63 -5.39 -3.69 -1.83
N ALA A 64 -4.82 -2.83 -1.00
CA ALA A 64 -4.27 -3.22 0.28
C ALA A 64 -4.40 -2.07 1.25
N ASN A 65 -4.70 -2.38 2.51
CA ASN A 65 -4.69 -1.43 3.61
C ASN A 65 -3.60 -1.84 4.59
N ILE A 66 -2.83 -0.87 5.02
CA ILE A 66 -1.76 -1.08 5.98
C ILE A 66 -2.10 -0.30 7.25
N ASN A 67 -2.24 -1.01 8.35
CA ASN A 67 -2.44 -0.37 9.65
C ASN A 67 -1.13 0.16 10.17
N VAL A 68 -1.12 1.44 10.54
CA VAL A 68 0.07 2.11 11.04
C VAL A 68 -0.26 2.84 12.33
N ARG A 69 0.78 3.17 13.08
CA ARG A 69 0.61 3.83 14.37
C ARG A 69 0.20 5.30 14.21
N ASP A 70 0.78 6.00 13.25
CA ASP A 70 0.59 7.43 13.08
C ASP A 70 0.60 7.76 11.58
N VAL A 71 -0.59 7.96 11.03
CA VAL A 71 -0.76 8.23 9.59
C VAL A 71 -0.11 9.57 9.22
N ALA A 72 -0.33 10.62 10.02
CA ALA A 72 0.18 11.95 9.67
C ALA A 72 1.71 11.96 9.60
N GLU A 73 2.38 11.33 10.55
CA GLU A 73 3.84 11.25 10.55
C GLU A 73 4.35 10.45 9.35
N LEU A 74 3.71 9.32 9.07
CA LEU A 74 4.12 8.47 7.95
C LEU A 74 3.89 9.17 6.61
N VAL A 75 2.78 9.91 6.47
CA VAL A 75 2.52 10.68 5.25
C VAL A 75 3.65 11.69 5.01
N ASP A 76 4.08 12.40 6.04
CA ASP A 76 5.19 13.34 5.91
C ASP A 76 6.48 12.64 5.50
N GLN A 77 6.78 11.50 6.11
CA GLN A 77 7.98 10.73 5.76
C GLN A 77 7.94 10.23 4.32
N LEU A 78 6.81 9.71 3.88
CA LEU A 78 6.68 9.19 2.52
C LEU A 78 6.70 10.32 1.49
N ARG A 79 6.10 11.47 1.79
CA ARG A 79 6.20 12.64 0.92
C ARG A 79 7.64 13.10 0.74
N SER A 80 8.43 13.04 1.79
CA SER A 80 9.85 13.41 1.69
C SER A 80 10.63 12.48 0.77
N ARG A 81 10.10 11.28 0.52
CA ARG A 81 10.67 10.31 -0.41
C ARG A 81 10.02 10.35 -1.80
N GLY A 82 9.15 11.33 -2.04
CA GLY A 82 8.53 11.53 -3.33
C GLY A 82 7.21 10.79 -3.56
N VAL A 83 6.61 10.23 -2.50
CA VAL A 83 5.28 9.62 -2.64
C VAL A 83 4.23 10.72 -2.71
N VAL A 84 3.32 10.60 -3.68
CA VAL A 84 2.21 11.52 -3.88
C VAL A 84 0.94 10.88 -3.34
N PHE A 85 0.23 11.61 -2.47
CA PHE A 85 -0.98 11.10 -1.87
C PHE A 85 -2.21 11.55 -2.65
N GLU A 86 -3.22 10.67 -2.71
CA GLU A 86 -4.48 10.94 -3.38
C GLU A 86 -5.32 11.92 -2.56
N GLU A 87 -6.11 12.74 -3.26
CA GLU A 87 -7.06 13.64 -2.62
C GLU A 87 -8.47 13.29 -3.06
N TYR A 88 -9.39 13.25 -2.10
CA TYR A 88 -10.79 12.94 -2.33
C TYR A 88 -11.67 14.00 -1.72
N ASP A 89 -12.77 14.31 -2.42
CA ASP A 89 -13.78 15.22 -1.90
C ASP A 89 -15.16 14.69 -2.33
N TRP A 90 -15.58 13.63 -1.63
CA TRP A 90 -16.87 12.99 -1.88
C TRP A 90 -17.73 13.06 -0.63
N PRO A 91 -19.05 12.91 -0.76
CA PRO A 91 -19.89 12.76 0.43
C PRO A 91 -19.40 11.57 1.27
N GLY A 92 -19.06 11.85 2.53
CA GLY A 92 -18.55 10.83 3.44
C GLY A 92 -17.05 10.56 3.38
N LEU A 93 -16.33 11.18 2.43
CA LEU A 93 -14.88 11.01 2.33
C LEU A 93 -14.24 12.28 1.81
N LYS A 94 -13.59 13.00 2.70
CA LYS A 94 -12.84 14.21 2.34
C LYS A 94 -11.43 14.15 2.92
N THR A 95 -10.42 14.37 2.07
CA THR A 95 -9.04 14.50 2.50
C THR A 95 -8.64 15.96 2.59
N VAL A 96 -7.77 16.27 3.54
CA VAL A 96 -7.10 17.56 3.64
C VAL A 96 -5.61 17.23 3.74
N ASP A 97 -4.84 17.72 2.78
CA ASP A 97 -3.42 17.40 2.67
C ASP A 97 -3.19 15.88 2.62
N GLY A 98 -4.05 15.16 1.89
CA GLY A 98 -3.96 13.73 1.71
C GLY A 98 -4.50 12.89 2.86
N ILE A 99 -5.03 13.54 3.90
CA ILE A 99 -5.47 12.82 5.12
C ILE A 99 -6.98 12.99 5.33
N ALA A 100 -7.66 11.87 5.52
CA ALA A 100 -9.07 11.83 5.87
C ALA A 100 -9.23 11.44 7.33
N THR A 101 -10.11 12.15 8.04
CA THR A 101 -10.46 11.81 9.41
C THR A 101 -11.95 11.49 9.46
N THR A 102 -12.28 10.26 9.86
CA THR A 102 -13.66 9.79 9.92
C THR A 102 -13.86 9.15 11.31
N GLY A 103 -14.47 9.92 12.24
CA GLY A 103 -14.60 9.46 13.60
C GLY A 103 -13.23 9.22 14.24
N PRO A 104 -12.96 8.02 14.78
CA PRO A 104 -11.67 7.71 15.39
C PRO A 104 -10.61 7.29 14.35
N HIS A 105 -10.97 7.17 13.08
CA HIS A 105 -10.09 6.67 12.05
C HIS A 105 -9.39 7.80 11.31
N THR A 106 -8.10 7.62 11.05
CA THR A 106 -7.30 8.50 10.20
C THR A 106 -6.77 7.66 9.05
N SER A 107 -6.89 8.17 7.83
CA SER A 107 -6.57 7.39 6.62
C SER A 107 -5.87 8.26 5.58
N ALA A 108 -5.09 7.61 4.73
CA ALA A 108 -4.49 8.24 3.57
C ALA A 108 -4.30 7.19 2.48
N TRP A 109 -4.21 7.63 1.23
CA TRP A 109 -4.07 6.71 0.10
C TRP A 109 -3.02 7.21 -0.86
N PHE A 110 -2.23 6.29 -1.40
CA PHE A 110 -1.28 6.58 -2.45
C PHE A 110 -1.26 5.43 -3.45
N LYS A 111 -0.77 5.70 -4.64
CA LYS A 111 -0.55 4.66 -5.63
C LYS A 111 0.93 4.27 -5.64
N ASP A 112 1.19 2.97 -5.77
CA ASP A 112 2.55 2.53 -6.02
C ASP A 112 2.96 2.87 -7.46
N SER A 113 4.16 2.48 -7.86
CA SER A 113 4.67 2.77 -9.20
C SER A 113 3.87 2.10 -10.31
N GLU A 114 3.06 1.09 -9.97
CA GLU A 114 2.29 0.30 -10.92
C GLU A 114 0.81 0.64 -10.94
N GLY A 115 0.41 1.65 -10.16
CA GLY A 115 -0.98 2.09 -10.09
C GLY A 115 -1.83 1.37 -9.05
N ASN A 116 -1.23 0.52 -8.23
CA ASN A 116 -1.96 -0.12 -7.14
C ASN A 116 -2.27 0.90 -6.06
N LEU A 117 -3.54 0.99 -5.68
CA LEU A 117 -3.98 1.92 -4.65
C LEU A 117 -3.80 1.29 -3.26
N ILE A 118 -2.97 1.92 -2.45
CA ILE A 118 -2.62 1.45 -1.12
C ILE A 118 -3.19 2.42 -0.09
N GLY A 119 -3.90 1.88 0.89
CA GLY A 119 -4.43 2.67 2.00
C GLY A 119 -3.57 2.54 3.24
N LEU A 120 -3.43 3.65 3.96
CA LEU A 120 -2.82 3.69 5.28
C LEU A 120 -3.94 4.00 6.28
N MET A 121 -4.02 3.22 7.34
CA MET A 121 -5.11 3.33 8.31
C MET A 121 -4.56 3.42 9.72
N GLN A 122 -5.19 4.28 10.52
CA GLN A 122 -4.89 4.42 11.94
C GLN A 122 -6.21 4.46 12.69
N THR A 123 -6.36 3.65 13.71
CA THR A 123 -7.55 3.63 14.56
C THR A 123 -7.21 4.21 15.93
N GLY A 124 -7.98 5.19 16.35
CA GLY A 124 -7.77 5.85 17.62
C GLY A 124 -6.71 6.90 17.54
#